data_bb820ec77e8f67aec370e9663d98fc9d
#
_entry.id   bb820ec77e8f67aec370e9663d98fc9d
#
_cell.length_a   1.000
_cell.length_b   1.000
_cell.length_c   1.000
_cell.angle_alpha   90.00
_cell.angle_beta   90.00
_cell.angle_gamma   90.00
#
_symmetry.space_group_name_H-M   'P 1'
#
loop_
_entity.id
_entity.type
_entity.pdbx_description
1 polymer ?
#
loop_
_entity_poly.entity_id
_entity_poly.type
_entity_poly.pdbx_seq_one_letter_code
_entity_poly.pdbx_strand_id
1 'polypeptide(L)'
;MEGLILAWAGLLGACVGSFTNVVAWRLPRQESVVFPGSHCRKCGHFIRWHDNLPVLGWLLLRGRCRDCDAAISWRYPAVEALSAGLWISALLVWPGAGGGLPDLWLPWAGLPLIALLLPLVLIDLDHLWLPEPLCRWGVVLGLLVSTAAGIPFLASHLIAAVLALLLLEGLSALAERLLGQPALGLGDAKLAALALAVVMGALVGSTARLSGRLGPREPFPFGPFIALGIWLVWLTGPQWWWSTWVMLLGA
;
A
#
# COMPACT_ATOMS: atom_id res chain seq x y z
N MET A 1 10.18 17.47 -21.85
CA MET A 1 10.61 17.26 -20.46
C MET A 1 9.68 16.31 -19.70
N GLU A 2 8.37 16.45 -19.82
CA GLU A 2 7.39 15.61 -19.08
C GLU A 2 7.54 14.10 -19.36
N GLY A 3 7.66 13.69 -20.61
CA GLY A 3 7.85 12.27 -20.95
C GLY A 3 9.10 11.64 -20.33
N LEU A 4 10.18 12.41 -20.20
CA LEU A 4 11.41 11.96 -19.56
C LEU A 4 11.21 11.75 -18.05
N ILE A 5 10.52 12.68 -17.39
CA ILE A 5 10.20 12.59 -15.96
C ILE A 5 9.32 11.34 -15.68
N LEU A 6 8.31 11.10 -16.52
CA LEU A 6 7.45 9.92 -16.39
C LEU A 6 8.23 8.62 -16.63
N ALA A 7 9.12 8.59 -17.60
CA ALA A 7 9.99 7.44 -17.85
C ALA A 7 10.90 7.13 -16.66
N TRP A 8 11.52 8.15 -16.06
CA TRP A 8 12.32 8.00 -14.85
C TRP A 8 11.48 7.55 -13.64
N ALA A 9 10.29 8.13 -13.47
CA ALA A 9 9.38 7.71 -12.41
C ALA A 9 9.00 6.23 -12.57
N GLY A 10 8.65 5.80 -13.77
CA GLY A 10 8.35 4.39 -14.04
C GLY A 10 9.52 3.47 -13.75
N LEU A 11 10.74 3.84 -14.17
CA LEU A 11 11.95 3.06 -13.90
C LEU A 11 12.24 2.95 -12.39
N LEU A 12 12.23 4.09 -11.69
CA LEU A 12 12.44 4.10 -10.23
C LEU A 12 11.32 3.35 -9.51
N GLY A 13 10.07 3.54 -9.92
CA GLY A 13 8.93 2.79 -9.38
C GLY A 13 9.08 1.28 -9.57
N ALA A 14 9.56 0.83 -10.73
CA ALA A 14 9.85 -0.59 -10.96
C ALA A 14 10.97 -1.11 -10.04
N CYS A 15 12.03 -0.32 -9.82
CA CYS A 15 13.09 -0.67 -8.88
C CYS A 15 12.58 -0.77 -7.44
N VAL A 16 11.71 0.16 -7.02
CA VAL A 16 11.05 0.11 -5.70
C VAL A 16 10.13 -1.11 -5.61
N GLY A 17 9.41 -1.45 -6.67
CA GLY A 17 8.60 -2.68 -6.76
C GLY A 17 9.43 -3.94 -6.59
N SER A 18 10.61 -4.00 -7.21
CA SER A 18 11.55 -5.12 -7.04
C SER A 18 12.01 -5.23 -5.59
N PHE A 19 12.38 -4.11 -4.94
CA PHE A 19 12.72 -4.09 -3.51
C PHE A 19 11.52 -4.45 -2.62
N THR A 20 10.32 -4.03 -2.99
CA THR A 20 9.07 -4.39 -2.30
C THR A 20 8.87 -5.90 -2.21
N ASN A 21 9.18 -6.64 -3.27
CA ASN A 21 9.16 -8.11 -3.25
C ASN A 21 10.15 -8.70 -2.23
N VAL A 22 11.32 -8.07 -2.04
CA VAL A 22 12.30 -8.47 -1.02
C VAL A 22 11.75 -8.20 0.38
N VAL A 23 11.20 -7.01 0.62
CA VAL A 23 10.60 -6.64 1.90
C VAL A 23 9.45 -7.57 2.27
N ALA A 24 8.51 -7.79 1.34
CA ALA A 24 7.35 -8.66 1.55
C ALA A 24 7.73 -10.10 1.88
N TRP A 25 8.86 -10.58 1.35
CA TRP A 25 9.34 -11.92 1.64
C TRP A 25 10.13 -12.02 2.95
N ARG A 26 11.07 -11.09 3.17
CA ARG A 26 12.05 -11.19 4.26
C ARG A 26 11.51 -10.68 5.60
N LEU A 27 10.73 -9.59 5.58
CA LEU A 27 10.28 -8.95 6.80
C LEU A 27 9.43 -9.87 7.70
N PRO A 28 8.45 -10.66 7.18
CA PRO A 28 7.70 -11.62 8.00
C PRO A 28 8.56 -12.74 8.58
N ARG A 29 9.73 -13.02 7.96
CA ARG A 29 10.69 -14.05 8.38
C ARG A 29 11.77 -13.52 9.31
N GLN A 30 11.71 -12.21 9.65
CA GLN A 30 12.72 -11.52 10.44
C GLN A 30 14.13 -11.57 9.81
N GLU A 31 14.19 -11.70 8.48
CA GLU A 31 15.43 -11.69 7.73
C GLU A 31 15.82 -10.26 7.37
N SER A 32 17.14 -10.01 7.25
CA SER A 32 17.64 -8.70 6.80
C SER A 32 17.18 -8.40 5.37
N VAL A 33 16.57 -7.22 5.18
CA VAL A 33 16.17 -6.74 3.85
C VAL A 33 17.35 -6.21 3.02
N VAL A 34 18.52 -6.02 3.64
CA VAL A 34 19.72 -5.49 3.01
C VAL A 34 20.68 -6.60 2.60
N PHE A 35 20.95 -7.56 3.48
CA PHE A 35 21.89 -8.65 3.25
C PHE A 35 21.23 -10.03 3.51
N PRO A 36 21.61 -11.05 2.73
CA PRO A 36 22.43 -11.01 1.51
C PRO A 36 21.70 -10.36 0.34
N GLY A 37 22.44 -10.07 -0.75
CA GLY A 37 21.85 -9.57 -2.00
C GLY A 37 20.80 -10.51 -2.59
N SER A 38 20.20 -10.13 -3.71
CA SER A 38 19.20 -10.96 -4.41
C SER A 38 19.83 -12.27 -4.88
N HIS A 39 19.20 -13.40 -4.55
CA HIS A 39 19.69 -14.74 -4.89
C HIS A 39 18.52 -15.69 -5.23
N CYS A 40 18.79 -16.71 -5.98
CA CYS A 40 17.82 -17.75 -6.29
C CYS A 40 17.50 -18.56 -5.03
N ARG A 41 16.23 -18.70 -4.71
CA ARG A 41 15.78 -19.46 -3.51
C ARG A 41 16.02 -20.96 -3.61
N LYS A 42 16.25 -21.49 -4.81
CA LYS A 42 16.44 -22.93 -5.03
C LYS A 42 17.92 -23.32 -5.05
N CYS A 43 18.78 -22.59 -5.76
CA CYS A 43 20.19 -22.91 -5.88
C CYS A 43 21.13 -22.01 -5.07
N GLY A 44 20.63 -20.92 -4.47
CA GLY A 44 21.43 -19.98 -3.68
C GLY A 44 22.33 -19.05 -4.48
N HIS A 45 22.46 -19.21 -5.82
CA HIS A 45 23.28 -18.34 -6.63
C HIS A 45 22.79 -16.89 -6.60
N PHE A 46 23.72 -15.94 -6.52
CA PHE A 46 23.41 -14.51 -6.60
C PHE A 46 22.90 -14.16 -7.98
N ILE A 47 21.82 -13.35 -8.00
CA ILE A 47 21.23 -12.84 -9.24
C ILE A 47 22.17 -11.76 -9.80
N ARG A 48 22.57 -11.90 -11.06
CA ARG A 48 23.41 -10.93 -11.75
C ARG A 48 22.65 -9.62 -11.93
N TRP A 49 23.33 -8.49 -11.93
CA TRP A 49 22.68 -7.16 -12.00
C TRP A 49 21.74 -7.01 -13.22
N HIS A 50 22.13 -7.55 -14.39
CA HIS A 50 21.33 -7.52 -15.61
C HIS A 50 20.12 -8.46 -15.58
N ASP A 51 20.18 -9.54 -14.78
CA ASP A 51 19.04 -10.45 -14.55
C ASP A 51 18.08 -9.90 -13.50
N ASN A 52 18.51 -8.91 -12.71
CA ASN A 52 17.73 -8.23 -11.69
C ASN A 52 17.09 -6.93 -12.18
N LEU A 53 17.15 -6.66 -13.50
CA LEU A 53 16.44 -5.52 -14.09
C LEU A 53 14.93 -5.75 -13.96
N PRO A 54 14.20 -4.81 -13.31
CA PRO A 54 12.79 -5.00 -13.05
C PRO A 54 12.01 -5.28 -14.33
N VAL A 55 11.09 -6.23 -14.28
CA VAL A 55 10.27 -6.75 -15.39
C VAL A 55 11.11 -7.38 -16.51
N LEU A 56 12.13 -6.65 -17.00
CA LEU A 56 12.94 -7.08 -18.14
C LEU A 56 13.77 -8.34 -17.83
N GLY A 57 14.36 -8.43 -16.65
CA GLY A 57 15.12 -9.61 -16.22
C GLY A 57 14.27 -10.88 -16.28
N TRP A 58 13.04 -10.80 -15.76
CA TRP A 58 12.11 -11.93 -15.79
C TRP A 58 11.71 -12.32 -17.22
N LEU A 59 11.43 -11.33 -18.08
CA LEU A 59 11.08 -11.58 -19.49
C LEU A 59 12.24 -12.20 -20.27
N LEU A 60 13.46 -11.67 -20.13
CA LEU A 60 14.67 -12.19 -20.78
C LEU A 60 15.01 -13.63 -20.36
N LEU A 61 14.80 -13.92 -19.06
CA LEU A 61 15.00 -15.25 -18.48
C LEU A 61 13.78 -16.17 -18.70
N ARG A 62 12.72 -15.71 -19.36
CA ARG A 62 11.47 -16.47 -19.59
C ARG A 62 10.90 -17.04 -18.29
N GLY A 63 11.03 -16.31 -17.19
CA GLY A 63 10.54 -16.71 -15.87
C GLY A 63 11.31 -17.87 -15.23
N ARG A 64 12.58 -18.06 -15.57
CA ARG A 64 13.42 -19.15 -15.04
C ARG A 64 14.76 -18.63 -14.52
N CYS A 65 15.28 -19.28 -13.50
CA CYS A 65 16.62 -18.99 -13.03
C CYS A 65 17.67 -19.37 -14.08
N ARG A 66 18.65 -18.51 -14.31
CA ARG A 66 19.73 -18.74 -15.28
C ARG A 66 20.59 -19.97 -14.98
N ASP A 67 20.78 -20.26 -13.68
CA ASP A 67 21.77 -21.27 -13.25
C ASP A 67 21.13 -22.64 -12.97
N CYS A 68 19.84 -22.70 -12.59
CA CYS A 68 19.19 -23.97 -12.23
C CYS A 68 17.80 -24.18 -12.86
N ASP A 69 17.39 -23.33 -13.78
CA ASP A 69 16.10 -23.37 -14.48
C ASP A 69 14.84 -23.40 -13.58
N ALA A 70 15.01 -23.15 -12.28
CA ALA A 70 13.87 -23.05 -11.38
C ALA A 70 12.92 -21.95 -11.80
N ALA A 71 11.61 -22.22 -11.80
CA ALA A 71 10.60 -21.25 -12.16
C ALA A 71 10.58 -20.05 -11.18
N ILE A 72 10.54 -18.84 -11.73
CA ILE A 72 10.38 -17.58 -11.01
C ILE A 72 8.92 -17.14 -11.14
N SER A 73 8.25 -16.92 -10.01
CA SER A 73 6.84 -16.54 -10.00
C SER A 73 6.59 -15.26 -10.82
N TRP A 74 5.51 -15.23 -11.59
CA TRP A 74 5.04 -14.06 -12.31
C TRP A 74 4.65 -12.88 -11.40
N ARG A 75 4.45 -13.15 -10.10
CA ARG A 75 4.19 -12.12 -9.09
C ARG A 75 5.31 -11.06 -9.05
N TYR A 76 6.57 -11.45 -9.26
CA TYR A 76 7.70 -10.52 -9.23
C TYR A 76 7.56 -9.42 -10.27
N PRO A 77 7.50 -9.72 -11.58
CA PRO A 77 7.33 -8.67 -12.59
C PRO A 77 5.97 -7.96 -12.48
N ALA A 78 4.93 -8.62 -11.98
CA ALA A 78 3.63 -7.96 -11.76
C ALA A 78 3.69 -6.86 -10.70
N VAL A 79 4.35 -7.11 -9.56
CA VAL A 79 4.54 -6.10 -8.50
C VAL A 79 5.44 -4.97 -8.99
N GLU A 80 6.47 -5.27 -9.76
CA GLU A 80 7.38 -4.29 -10.35
C GLU A 80 6.64 -3.37 -11.33
N ALA A 81 5.84 -3.94 -12.24
CA ALA A 81 5.03 -3.19 -13.19
C ALA A 81 3.92 -2.37 -12.50
N LEU A 82 3.26 -2.95 -11.49
CA LEU A 82 2.26 -2.24 -10.68
C LEU A 82 2.88 -1.03 -9.99
N SER A 83 4.03 -1.20 -9.34
CA SER A 83 4.75 -0.11 -8.69
C SER A 83 5.14 0.99 -9.68
N ALA A 84 5.64 0.63 -10.87
CA ALA A 84 5.94 1.58 -11.92
C ALA A 84 4.69 2.37 -12.37
N GLY A 85 3.57 1.67 -12.59
CA GLY A 85 2.30 2.29 -12.96
C GLY A 85 1.76 3.23 -11.89
N LEU A 86 1.84 2.86 -10.62
CA LEU A 86 1.45 3.72 -9.49
C LEU A 86 2.32 4.97 -9.39
N TRP A 87 3.63 4.85 -9.59
CA TRP A 87 4.55 5.99 -9.60
C TRP A 87 4.26 6.96 -10.76
N ILE A 88 4.01 6.43 -11.96
CA ILE A 88 3.59 7.22 -13.12
C ILE A 88 2.23 7.90 -12.83
N SER A 89 1.25 7.18 -12.30
CA SER A 89 -0.07 7.73 -11.98
C SER A 89 0.00 8.85 -10.95
N ALA A 90 0.89 8.74 -9.96
CA ALA A 90 1.12 9.79 -8.98
C ALA A 90 1.54 11.12 -9.61
N LEU A 91 2.28 11.08 -10.72
CA LEU A 91 2.73 12.27 -11.42
C LEU A 91 1.75 12.75 -12.50
N LEU A 92 0.93 11.84 -13.07
CA LEU A 92 -0.03 12.18 -14.13
C LEU A 92 -1.35 12.75 -13.58
N VAL A 93 -1.84 12.18 -12.49
CA VAL A 93 -3.17 12.52 -11.92
C VAL A 93 -3.04 13.62 -10.89
N TRP A 94 -2.14 14.56 -11.11
CA TRP A 94 -2.05 15.73 -10.26
C TRP A 94 -3.23 16.68 -10.53
N PRO A 95 -4.27 16.68 -9.70
CA PRO A 95 -5.24 17.77 -9.72
C PRO A 95 -4.63 18.93 -8.94
N GLY A 96 -4.59 20.09 -9.50
CA GLY A 96 -4.36 21.34 -8.76
C GLY A 96 -5.45 21.55 -7.70
N ALA A 97 -5.58 20.60 -6.80
CA ALA A 97 -6.58 20.59 -5.73
C ALA A 97 -5.99 21.33 -4.54
N GLY A 98 -6.30 22.60 -4.47
CA GLY A 98 -6.15 23.59 -3.42
C GLY A 98 -6.02 23.10 -1.98
N GLY A 99 -5.01 22.39 -1.64
CA GLY A 99 -4.73 21.89 -0.31
C GLY A 99 -3.35 22.34 0.16
N GLY A 100 -3.16 23.61 0.44
CA GLY A 100 -2.13 24.13 1.36
C GLY A 100 -0.66 23.78 1.18
N LEU A 101 -0.34 22.70 0.47
CA LEU A 101 1.03 22.40 0.04
C LEU A 101 1.31 23.11 -1.27
N PRO A 102 2.51 23.67 -1.46
CA PRO A 102 2.93 24.16 -2.77
C PRO A 102 2.72 23.05 -3.80
N ASP A 103 2.02 23.35 -4.90
CA ASP A 103 1.65 22.41 -5.97
C ASP A 103 2.82 21.55 -6.51
N LEU A 104 4.05 22.00 -6.27
CA LEU A 104 5.28 21.36 -6.70
C LEU A 104 5.66 20.12 -5.88
N TRP A 105 5.29 20.02 -4.59
CA TRP A 105 5.80 18.96 -3.68
C TRP A 105 4.87 17.77 -3.51
N LEU A 106 3.59 17.96 -3.74
CA LEU A 106 2.60 16.93 -3.45
C LEU A 106 2.71 15.69 -4.34
N PRO A 107 2.99 15.78 -5.66
CA PRO A 107 3.22 14.58 -6.48
C PRO A 107 4.33 13.70 -5.92
N TRP A 108 5.40 14.33 -5.42
CA TRP A 108 6.55 13.63 -4.84
C TRP A 108 6.25 12.96 -3.51
N ALA A 109 5.28 13.47 -2.73
CA ALA A 109 4.85 12.84 -1.48
C ALA A 109 4.10 11.51 -1.73
N GLY A 110 3.45 11.34 -2.87
CA GLY A 110 2.80 10.09 -3.26
C GLY A 110 3.77 8.94 -3.49
N LEU A 111 5.00 9.22 -3.94
CA LEU A 111 5.99 8.18 -4.24
C LEU A 111 6.41 7.39 -3.00
N PRO A 112 6.83 8.01 -1.87
CA PRO A 112 7.13 7.28 -0.64
C PRO A 112 5.88 6.64 -0.02
N LEU A 113 4.69 7.21 -0.21
CA LEU A 113 3.44 6.58 0.21
C LEU A 113 3.24 5.23 -0.48
N ILE A 114 3.40 5.16 -1.81
CA ILE A 114 3.32 3.91 -2.57
C ILE A 114 4.37 2.90 -2.08
N ALA A 115 5.61 3.38 -1.87
CA ALA A 115 6.71 2.54 -1.40
C ALA A 115 6.44 1.91 -0.01
N LEU A 116 5.62 2.55 0.83
CA LEU A 116 5.18 2.02 2.11
C LEU A 116 3.92 1.14 2.01
N LEU A 117 2.92 1.56 1.23
CA LEU A 117 1.66 0.84 1.13
C LEU A 117 1.79 -0.49 0.39
N LEU A 118 2.59 -0.54 -0.67
CA LEU A 118 2.68 -1.74 -1.50
C LEU A 118 3.23 -2.97 -0.74
N PRO A 119 4.32 -2.89 0.04
CA PRO A 119 4.76 -4.02 0.86
C PRO A 119 3.76 -4.38 1.97
N LEU A 120 3.06 -3.40 2.57
CA LEU A 120 1.99 -3.67 3.54
C LEU A 120 0.88 -4.50 2.94
N VAL A 121 0.40 -4.13 1.75
CA VAL A 121 -0.61 -4.90 0.99
C VAL A 121 -0.15 -6.32 0.71
N LEU A 122 1.08 -6.49 0.24
CA LEU A 122 1.61 -7.83 -0.09
C LEU A 122 1.76 -8.72 1.14
N ILE A 123 2.21 -8.15 2.26
CA ILE A 123 2.37 -8.89 3.51
C ILE A 123 1.01 -9.26 4.10
N ASP A 124 0.04 -8.35 4.05
CA ASP A 124 -1.31 -8.62 4.54
C ASP A 124 -2.01 -9.71 3.71
N LEU A 125 -1.86 -9.68 2.37
CA LEU A 125 -2.38 -10.73 1.49
C LEU A 125 -1.79 -12.11 1.76
N ASP A 126 -0.51 -12.17 2.15
CA ASP A 126 0.19 -13.45 2.37
C ASP A 126 0.09 -13.96 3.81
N HIS A 127 0.05 -13.05 4.79
CA HIS A 127 0.25 -13.38 6.20
C HIS A 127 -0.84 -12.86 7.12
N LEU A 128 -1.80 -12.05 6.62
CA LEU A 128 -2.85 -11.40 7.42
C LEU A 128 -2.25 -10.63 8.61
N TRP A 129 -1.15 -9.95 8.36
CA TRP A 129 -0.36 -9.25 9.37
C TRP A 129 0.27 -7.98 8.81
N LEU A 130 0.20 -6.90 9.59
CA LEU A 130 0.79 -5.61 9.23
C LEU A 130 2.05 -5.35 10.06
N PRO A 131 3.24 -5.24 9.42
CA PRO A 131 4.51 -5.04 10.11
C PRO A 131 4.57 -3.67 10.80
N GLU A 132 4.72 -3.67 12.13
CA GLU A 132 4.84 -2.47 12.94
C GLU A 132 5.89 -1.45 12.42
N PRO A 133 7.10 -1.87 11.96
CA PRO A 133 8.07 -0.91 11.45
C PRO A 133 7.57 -0.10 10.26
N LEU A 134 6.86 -0.73 9.30
CA LEU A 134 6.32 -0.03 8.14
C LEU A 134 5.18 0.92 8.53
N CYS A 135 4.31 0.51 9.46
CA CYS A 135 3.25 1.36 9.98
C CYS A 135 3.82 2.61 10.68
N ARG A 136 4.88 2.45 11.49
CA ARG A 136 5.57 3.59 12.14
C ARG A 136 6.18 4.56 11.13
N TRP A 137 6.84 4.06 10.08
CA TRP A 137 7.37 4.90 9.02
C TRP A 137 6.25 5.63 8.27
N GLY A 138 5.09 5.00 8.09
CA GLY A 138 3.90 5.65 7.52
C GLY A 138 3.43 6.84 8.36
N VAL A 139 3.39 6.68 9.70
CA VAL A 139 3.06 7.79 10.62
C VAL A 139 4.08 8.92 10.53
N VAL A 140 5.39 8.59 10.55
CA VAL A 140 6.47 9.58 10.43
C VAL A 140 6.35 10.35 9.12
N LEU A 141 6.14 9.65 8.00
CA LEU A 141 5.94 10.29 6.70
C LEU A 141 4.72 11.22 6.71
N GLY A 142 3.59 10.74 7.22
CA GLY A 142 2.37 11.54 7.33
C GLY A 142 2.57 12.83 8.15
N LEU A 143 3.29 12.73 9.28
CA LEU A 143 3.64 13.89 10.10
C LEU A 143 4.57 14.86 9.36
N LEU A 144 5.59 14.36 8.66
CA LEU A 144 6.52 15.20 7.90
C LEU A 144 5.79 15.97 6.78
N VAL A 145 4.92 15.30 6.03
CA VAL A 145 4.11 15.93 4.98
C VAL A 145 3.15 16.97 5.59
N SER A 146 2.48 16.62 6.70
CA SER A 146 1.55 17.53 7.36
C SER A 146 2.23 18.77 7.95
N THR A 147 3.46 18.63 8.50
CA THR A 147 4.23 19.78 8.99
C THR A 147 4.68 20.70 7.85
N ALA A 148 5.07 20.11 6.71
CA ALA A 148 5.43 20.89 5.53
C ALA A 148 4.23 21.66 4.95
N ALA A 149 3.00 21.16 5.14
CA ALA A 149 1.76 21.84 4.75
C ALA A 149 1.34 22.98 5.70
N GLY A 150 1.93 23.03 6.91
CA GLY A 150 1.68 24.07 7.90
C GLY A 150 0.90 23.60 9.14
N ILE A 151 0.97 24.42 10.22
CA ILE A 151 0.40 24.08 11.53
C ILE A 151 -1.10 23.73 11.50
N PRO A 152 -1.99 24.47 10.78
CA PRO A 152 -3.40 24.13 10.72
C PRO A 152 -3.66 22.74 10.11
N PHE A 153 -2.88 22.37 9.09
CA PHE A 153 -2.93 21.04 8.46
C PHE A 153 -2.47 19.96 9.43
N LEU A 154 -1.36 20.15 10.11
CA LEU A 154 -0.87 19.22 11.12
C LEU A 154 -1.93 18.99 12.21
N ALA A 155 -2.53 20.04 12.75
CA ALA A 155 -3.54 19.94 13.78
C ALA A 155 -4.78 19.16 13.29
N SER A 156 -5.29 19.46 12.10
CA SER A 156 -6.45 18.76 11.54
C SER A 156 -6.17 17.28 11.27
N HIS A 157 -4.97 16.93 10.75
CA HIS A 157 -4.59 15.54 10.50
C HIS A 157 -4.34 14.76 11.80
N LEU A 158 -3.76 15.38 12.83
CA LEU A 158 -3.61 14.75 14.13
C LEU A 158 -4.97 14.48 14.78
N ILE A 159 -5.90 15.44 14.75
CA ILE A 159 -7.26 15.25 15.27
C ILE A 159 -7.95 14.11 14.50
N ALA A 160 -7.89 14.13 13.17
CA ALA A 160 -8.48 13.08 12.34
C ALA A 160 -7.87 11.69 12.64
N ALA A 161 -6.56 11.61 12.79
CA ALA A 161 -5.88 10.36 13.13
C ALA A 161 -6.30 9.82 14.51
N VAL A 162 -6.39 10.69 15.53
CA VAL A 162 -6.84 10.31 16.87
C VAL A 162 -8.30 9.85 16.84
N LEU A 163 -9.18 10.60 16.17
CA LEU A 163 -10.60 10.22 16.05
C LEU A 163 -10.76 8.89 15.31
N ALA A 164 -10.00 8.65 14.23
CA ALA A 164 -10.01 7.41 13.50
C ALA A 164 -9.54 6.24 14.37
N LEU A 165 -8.46 6.41 15.13
CA LEU A 165 -7.97 5.39 16.06
C LEU A 165 -9.03 5.05 17.12
N LEU A 166 -9.59 6.06 17.79
CA LEU A 166 -10.62 5.86 18.82
C LEU A 166 -11.87 5.17 18.26
N LEU A 167 -12.32 5.57 17.06
CA LEU A 167 -13.45 4.95 16.39
C LEU A 167 -13.20 3.47 16.11
N LEU A 168 -12.03 3.13 15.58
CA LEU A 168 -11.71 1.77 15.18
C LEU A 168 -11.42 0.87 16.37
N GLU A 169 -10.73 1.40 17.39
CA GLU A 169 -10.57 0.67 18.66
C GLU A 169 -11.91 0.44 19.34
N GLY A 170 -12.80 1.44 19.31
CA GLY A 170 -14.17 1.30 19.82
C GLY A 170 -14.99 0.27 19.05
N LEU A 171 -14.92 0.27 17.71
CA LEU A 171 -15.57 -0.74 16.86
C LEU A 171 -14.99 -2.14 17.09
N SER A 172 -13.68 -2.26 17.20
CA SER A 172 -13.02 -3.54 17.48
C SER A 172 -13.44 -4.08 18.85
N ALA A 173 -13.43 -3.25 19.88
CA ALA A 173 -13.86 -3.64 21.23
C ALA A 173 -15.37 -4.02 21.28
N LEU A 174 -16.21 -3.31 20.54
CA LEU A 174 -17.63 -3.63 20.41
C LEU A 174 -17.84 -4.96 19.70
N ALA A 175 -17.14 -5.18 18.60
CA ALA A 175 -17.20 -6.42 17.83
C ALA A 175 -16.69 -7.61 18.66
N GLU A 176 -15.62 -7.44 19.42
CA GLU A 176 -15.11 -8.47 20.34
C GLU A 176 -16.15 -8.83 21.41
N ARG A 177 -16.83 -7.83 21.98
CA ARG A 177 -17.92 -8.07 22.95
C ARG A 177 -19.12 -8.79 22.35
N LEU A 178 -19.47 -8.47 21.11
CA LEU A 178 -20.67 -9.05 20.45
C LEU A 178 -20.39 -10.42 19.82
N LEU A 179 -19.22 -10.62 19.28
CA LEU A 179 -18.84 -11.80 18.48
C LEU A 179 -17.92 -12.77 19.25
N GLY A 180 -17.37 -12.35 20.39
CA GLY A 180 -16.43 -13.14 21.20
C GLY A 180 -15.06 -13.35 20.53
N GLN A 181 -14.75 -12.59 19.47
CA GLN A 181 -13.47 -12.66 18.75
C GLN A 181 -13.07 -11.27 18.28
N PRO A 182 -11.75 -10.95 18.22
CA PRO A 182 -11.28 -9.70 17.67
C PRO A 182 -11.66 -9.61 16.19
N ALA A 183 -12.42 -8.57 15.82
CA ALA A 183 -12.93 -8.39 14.46
C ALA A 183 -11.94 -7.62 13.57
N LEU A 184 -11.09 -6.79 14.19
CA LEU A 184 -10.07 -5.99 13.51
C LEU A 184 -8.72 -6.19 14.20
N GLY A 185 -7.66 -6.44 13.43
CA GLY A 185 -6.30 -6.41 13.94
C GLY A 185 -5.89 -5.00 14.39
N LEU A 186 -5.05 -4.89 15.43
CA LEU A 186 -4.50 -3.60 15.89
C LEU A 186 -3.78 -2.83 14.75
N GLY A 187 -3.28 -3.54 13.73
CA GLY A 187 -2.66 -2.96 12.53
C GLY A 187 -3.68 -2.25 11.64
N ASP A 188 -4.84 -2.88 11.42
CA ASP A 188 -5.92 -2.34 10.57
C ASP A 188 -6.51 -1.06 11.16
N ALA A 189 -6.68 -1.01 12.49
CA ALA A 189 -7.12 0.17 13.21
C ALA A 189 -6.18 1.38 12.99
N LYS A 190 -4.88 1.14 12.85
CA LYS A 190 -3.89 2.21 12.62
C LYS A 190 -3.87 2.73 11.18
N LEU A 191 -4.38 1.95 10.21
CA LEU A 191 -4.42 2.30 8.79
C LEU A 191 -5.76 2.84 8.31
N ALA A 192 -6.84 2.51 8.98
CA ALA A 192 -8.20 2.80 8.52
C ALA A 192 -8.60 4.28 8.66
N ALA A 193 -7.85 5.15 8.08
CA ALA A 193 -8.22 6.57 7.98
C ALA A 193 -9.37 6.86 6.97
N LEU A 194 -9.99 5.83 6.32
CA LEU A 194 -10.85 6.08 5.18
C LEU A 194 -12.11 5.18 5.16
N ALA A 195 -13.26 5.83 5.35
CA ALA A 195 -14.58 5.20 5.28
C ALA A 195 -14.81 4.36 4.00
N LEU A 196 -14.25 4.78 2.87
CA LEU A 196 -14.35 4.06 1.59
C LEU A 196 -13.69 2.67 1.65
N ALA A 197 -12.52 2.57 2.27
CA ALA A 197 -11.82 1.30 2.42
C ALA A 197 -12.63 0.31 3.26
N VAL A 198 -13.27 0.80 4.33
CA VAL A 198 -14.15 -0.01 5.18
C VAL A 198 -15.35 -0.51 4.39
N VAL A 199 -16.01 0.36 3.62
CA VAL A 199 -17.16 -0.01 2.79
C VAL A 199 -16.78 -1.04 1.73
N MET A 200 -15.69 -0.81 1.00
CA MET A 200 -15.22 -1.73 -0.05
C MET A 200 -14.79 -3.08 0.54
N GLY A 201 -14.04 -3.07 1.62
CA GLY A 201 -13.63 -4.31 2.31
C GLY A 201 -14.83 -5.09 2.87
N ALA A 202 -15.81 -4.39 3.46
CA ALA A 202 -17.02 -5.00 3.96
C ALA A 202 -17.86 -5.59 2.82
N LEU A 203 -18.03 -4.91 1.69
CA LEU A 203 -18.75 -5.42 0.53
C LEU A 203 -18.09 -6.67 -0.05
N VAL A 204 -16.79 -6.63 -0.30
CA VAL A 204 -16.05 -7.78 -0.86
C VAL A 204 -16.02 -8.95 0.13
N GLY A 205 -15.75 -8.70 1.41
CA GLY A 205 -15.77 -9.72 2.45
C GLY A 205 -17.14 -10.35 2.64
N SER A 206 -18.22 -9.54 2.61
CA SER A 206 -19.61 -10.03 2.70
C SER A 206 -19.99 -10.84 1.48
N THR A 207 -19.69 -10.38 0.27
CA THR A 207 -19.96 -11.14 -0.97
C THR A 207 -19.19 -12.45 -1.04
N ALA A 208 -17.92 -12.47 -0.59
CA ALA A 208 -17.13 -13.70 -0.51
C ALA A 208 -17.71 -14.71 0.49
N ARG A 209 -18.23 -14.24 1.63
CA ARG A 209 -18.93 -15.10 2.61
C ARG A 209 -20.27 -15.60 2.11
N LEU A 210 -21.07 -14.72 1.50
CA LEU A 210 -22.40 -15.10 0.93
C LEU A 210 -22.25 -16.06 -0.25
N SER A 211 -21.18 -15.95 -1.03
CA SER A 211 -20.87 -16.88 -2.13
C SER A 211 -20.20 -18.19 -1.68
N GLY A 212 -20.02 -18.40 -0.37
CA GLY A 212 -19.40 -19.61 0.17
C GLY A 212 -17.88 -19.74 -0.08
N ARG A 213 -17.23 -18.69 -0.58
CA ARG A 213 -15.78 -18.67 -0.81
C ARG A 213 -14.98 -18.45 0.45
N LEU A 214 -15.59 -17.86 1.48
CA LEU A 214 -15.01 -17.63 2.80
C LEU A 214 -15.93 -18.20 3.87
N GLY A 215 -15.38 -18.95 4.81
CA GLY A 215 -16.09 -19.46 5.98
C GLY A 215 -16.56 -18.33 6.92
N PRO A 216 -17.57 -18.57 7.78
CA PRO A 216 -18.16 -17.53 8.64
C PRO A 216 -17.16 -16.87 9.61
N ARG A 217 -16.04 -17.53 9.90
CA ARG A 217 -15.00 -17.09 10.86
C ARG A 217 -13.59 -17.05 10.28
N GLU A 218 -13.45 -17.20 8.95
CA GLU A 218 -12.15 -17.10 8.31
C GLU A 218 -11.69 -15.65 8.28
N PRO A 219 -10.41 -15.38 8.63
CA PRO A 219 -9.83 -14.05 8.54
C PRO A 219 -9.77 -13.58 7.08
N PHE A 220 -9.96 -12.29 6.86
CA PHE A 220 -9.99 -11.67 5.55
C PHE A 220 -8.96 -10.52 5.50
N PRO A 221 -8.08 -10.46 4.47
CA PRO A 221 -7.08 -9.41 4.36
C PRO A 221 -7.75 -8.06 4.07
N PHE A 222 -7.76 -7.17 5.05
CA PHE A 222 -8.40 -5.87 4.96
C PHE A 222 -7.45 -4.77 4.48
N GLY A 223 -6.16 -4.94 4.72
CA GLY A 223 -5.10 -3.98 4.37
C GLY A 223 -5.09 -3.52 2.92
N PRO A 224 -5.27 -4.40 1.91
CA PRO A 224 -5.36 -4.00 0.50
C PRO A 224 -6.46 -3.00 0.20
N PHE A 225 -7.62 -3.13 0.84
CA PHE A 225 -8.75 -2.21 0.64
C PHE A 225 -8.50 -0.86 1.29
N ILE A 226 -7.84 -0.85 2.46
CA ILE A 226 -7.38 0.37 3.11
C ILE A 226 -6.38 1.11 2.23
N ALA A 227 -5.37 0.39 1.72
CA ALA A 227 -4.35 0.97 0.85
C ALA A 227 -4.97 1.54 -0.45
N LEU A 228 -5.91 0.83 -1.07
CA LEU A 228 -6.64 1.30 -2.24
C LEU A 228 -7.45 2.56 -1.91
N GLY A 229 -8.16 2.57 -0.78
CA GLY A 229 -8.91 3.73 -0.33
C GLY A 229 -8.02 4.95 -0.10
N ILE A 230 -6.88 4.79 0.58
CA ILE A 230 -5.88 5.83 0.76
C ILE A 230 -5.41 6.36 -0.61
N TRP A 231 -5.07 5.46 -1.52
CA TRP A 231 -4.60 5.82 -2.85
C TRP A 231 -5.65 6.57 -3.67
N LEU A 232 -6.90 6.10 -3.67
CA LEU A 232 -8.00 6.76 -4.38
C LEU A 232 -8.26 8.17 -3.87
N VAL A 233 -8.33 8.37 -2.54
CA VAL A 233 -8.51 9.70 -1.95
C VAL A 233 -7.33 10.60 -2.27
N TRP A 234 -6.12 10.05 -2.27
CA TRP A 234 -4.92 10.80 -2.64
C TRP A 234 -4.97 11.25 -4.12
N LEU A 235 -5.42 10.38 -5.04
CA LEU A 235 -5.54 10.70 -6.47
C LEU A 235 -6.63 11.73 -6.78
N THR A 236 -7.79 11.62 -6.12
CA THR A 236 -8.98 12.42 -6.45
C THR A 236 -9.13 13.69 -5.61
N GLY A 237 -8.38 13.76 -4.51
CA GLY A 237 -8.47 14.83 -3.53
C GLY A 237 -9.69 14.72 -2.59
N PRO A 238 -9.57 15.23 -1.35
CA PRO A 238 -10.62 15.08 -0.34
C PRO A 238 -11.88 15.87 -0.68
N GLN A 239 -11.77 16.97 -1.43
CA GLN A 239 -12.92 17.83 -1.80
C GLN A 239 -13.89 17.10 -2.73
N TRP A 240 -13.39 16.28 -3.66
CA TRP A 240 -14.24 15.49 -4.56
C TRP A 240 -15.11 14.50 -3.76
N TRP A 241 -14.53 13.83 -2.77
CA TRP A 241 -15.25 12.91 -1.90
C TRP A 241 -16.29 13.62 -1.05
N TRP A 242 -15.95 14.77 -0.49
CA TRP A 242 -16.87 15.57 0.30
C TRP A 242 -18.07 16.03 -0.53
N SER A 243 -17.86 16.59 -1.71
CA SER A 243 -18.93 17.03 -2.59
C SER A 243 -19.83 15.88 -3.05
N THR A 244 -19.25 14.69 -3.30
CA THR A 244 -20.01 13.50 -3.66
C THR A 244 -20.89 13.02 -2.51
N TRP A 245 -20.36 13.00 -1.27
CA TRP A 245 -21.13 12.65 -0.08
C TRP A 245 -22.29 13.63 0.17
N VAL A 246 -22.04 14.93 0.09
CA VAL A 246 -23.07 15.97 0.23
C VAL A 246 -24.19 15.79 -0.80
N MET A 247 -23.84 15.52 -2.06
CA MET A 247 -24.82 15.20 -3.11
C MET A 247 -25.63 13.94 -2.81
N LEU A 248 -24.98 12.86 -2.35
CA LEU A 248 -25.66 11.58 -2.05
C LEU A 248 -26.58 11.67 -0.84
N LEU A 249 -26.25 12.51 0.14
CA LEU A 249 -27.05 12.70 1.35
C LEU A 249 -28.16 13.74 1.17
N GLY A 250 -28.24 14.39 0.00
CA GLY A 250 -29.30 15.34 -0.31
C GLY A 250 -29.20 16.67 0.46
N ALA A 251 -28.00 17.04 0.91
CA ALA A 251 -27.75 18.28 1.64
C ALA A 251 -27.29 19.43 0.71
#